data_98d17104aa8cb12cb30a42e0455b0956
#
_entry.id   98d17104aa8cb12cb30a42e0455b0956
#
_cell.length_a   1.000
_cell.length_b   1.000
_cell.length_c   1.000
_cell.angle_alpha   90.00
_cell.angle_beta   90.00
_cell.angle_gamma   90.00
#
_symmetry.space_group_name_H-M   'P 1'
#
loop_
_entity.id
_entity.type
_entity.pdbx_description
1 polymer ?
#
loop_
_entity_poly.entity_id
_entity_poly.type
_entity_poly.pdbx_seq_one_letter_code
_entity_poly.pdbx_strand_id
1 'polypeptide(L)'
;MRRLGLFSARVVLAWLPLVAIVSAAFAQPDIARQGDQWVRTYYGSAPAAPRLRVMAHGPVTLEGGVSPNVSYQVKVSVKTRTAAEAARILDRYAVRLAPQGSWLVLTAPGGPFLTAVSVKAPRLAAATVSTSDGAVDVRGVDGALVVVTGGGELFVDRVSGDCKLFTRGGDVRVGQVEGSLDCTSGAGRITVGTVRGEAVLATEGGDIVATEVGGPVRAQTRAGGIHIAKAGGAVTATTGGGRIVVDAANGVVIAHNMAGPVQVGAAAGVECESSAGGVRLGNILGSMQVSTMMGSILADLLGGKPADSFLASGDGDITVLIPSNVGVNIRAESEMGDTIRRIVSEFPGIPVRRQGNEIVAEGPVNGGGPLLRISATQGTIFIKRQR
;
A
#
# COMPACT_ATOMS: atom_id res chain seq x y z
N MET A 1 53.03 -30.38 -70.34
CA MET A 1 53.18 -30.54 -68.86
C MET A 1 52.01 -29.86 -68.22
N ARG A 2 50.95 -30.64 -67.79
CA ARG A 2 49.76 -30.16 -67.22
C ARG A 2 49.88 -30.28 -65.68
N ARG A 3 49.65 -29.18 -64.97
CA ARG A 3 49.49 -29.22 -63.47
C ARG A 3 47.99 -29.20 -63.13
N LEU A 4 47.54 -30.24 -62.45
CA LEU A 4 46.27 -30.36 -61.85
C LEU A 4 46.21 -29.49 -60.52
N GLY A 5 45.25 -28.63 -60.45
CA GLY A 5 44.91 -27.90 -59.21
C GLY A 5 43.87 -28.69 -58.38
N LEU A 6 44.20 -29.00 -57.13
CA LEU A 6 43.33 -29.62 -56.18
C LEU A 6 42.37 -28.53 -55.57
N PHE A 7 41.04 -28.70 -55.76
CA PHE A 7 40.06 -27.98 -55.03
C PHE A 7 39.80 -28.66 -53.68
N SER A 8 40.12 -27.99 -52.56
CA SER A 8 39.77 -28.44 -51.25
C SER A 8 38.36 -27.92 -50.85
N ALA A 9 37.38 -28.82 -50.76
CA ALA A 9 36.06 -28.52 -50.25
C ALA A 9 36.14 -28.35 -48.72
N ARG A 10 35.89 -27.15 -48.24
CA ARG A 10 35.66 -26.91 -46.82
C ARG A 10 34.24 -27.28 -46.46
N VAL A 11 34.07 -28.37 -45.70
CA VAL A 11 32.82 -28.77 -45.06
C VAL A 11 32.60 -27.83 -43.88
N VAL A 12 31.60 -26.95 -43.99
CA VAL A 12 31.10 -26.13 -42.89
C VAL A 12 30.17 -27.00 -42.08
N LEU A 13 30.64 -27.51 -40.94
CA LEU A 13 29.82 -28.18 -39.97
C LEU A 13 28.98 -27.12 -39.25
N ALA A 14 27.68 -27.01 -39.60
CA ALA A 14 26.71 -26.20 -38.88
C ALA A 14 26.43 -26.88 -37.54
N TRP A 15 26.84 -26.24 -36.46
CA TRP A 15 26.43 -26.63 -35.09
C TRP A 15 24.98 -26.22 -34.89
N LEU A 16 24.05 -27.16 -34.98
CA LEU A 16 22.71 -27.03 -34.46
C LEU A 16 22.77 -27.17 -32.92
N PRO A 17 22.23 -26.24 -32.14
CA PRO A 17 22.13 -26.45 -30.71
C PRO A 17 21.11 -27.55 -30.45
N LEU A 18 21.58 -28.65 -29.88
CA LEU A 18 20.77 -29.75 -29.39
C LEU A 18 19.95 -29.22 -28.21
N VAL A 19 18.69 -28.86 -28.48
CA VAL A 19 17.71 -28.59 -27.42
C VAL A 19 17.42 -29.91 -26.73
N ALA A 20 18.12 -30.19 -25.65
CA ALA A 20 17.82 -31.32 -24.79
C ALA A 20 16.45 -31.09 -24.13
N ILE A 21 15.43 -31.69 -24.72
CA ILE A 21 14.13 -31.86 -24.06
C ILE A 21 14.39 -32.93 -22.99
N VAL A 22 14.62 -32.49 -21.75
CA VAL A 22 14.66 -33.37 -20.60
C VAL A 22 13.22 -33.78 -20.31
N SER A 23 12.73 -34.79 -21.00
CA SER A 23 11.53 -35.52 -20.62
C SER A 23 11.89 -36.44 -19.45
N ALA A 24 11.83 -35.91 -18.24
CA ALA A 24 11.82 -36.77 -17.06
C ALA A 24 10.49 -37.55 -17.08
N ALA A 25 10.54 -38.83 -17.41
CA ALA A 25 9.42 -39.74 -17.23
C ALA A 25 9.21 -39.93 -15.72
N PHE A 26 8.38 -39.09 -15.14
CA PHE A 26 7.89 -39.30 -13.77
C PHE A 26 6.83 -40.42 -13.79
N ALA A 27 6.98 -41.40 -12.90
CA ALA A 27 5.91 -42.34 -12.57
C ALA A 27 4.63 -41.48 -12.29
N GLN A 28 3.52 -41.88 -12.93
CA GLN A 28 2.26 -41.16 -12.71
C GLN A 28 1.92 -41.29 -11.22
N PRO A 29 1.80 -40.17 -10.49
CA PRO A 29 1.49 -40.21 -9.07
C PRO A 29 0.12 -40.83 -8.86
N ASP A 30 0.02 -41.72 -7.87
CA ASP A 30 -1.21 -42.40 -7.50
C ASP A 30 -2.30 -41.34 -7.15
N ILE A 31 -3.53 -41.62 -7.56
CA ILE A 31 -4.69 -40.85 -7.19
C ILE A 31 -5.09 -41.24 -5.78
N ALA A 32 -5.06 -40.28 -4.86
CA ALA A 32 -5.48 -40.46 -3.49
C ALA A 32 -6.85 -39.82 -3.23
N ARG A 33 -7.68 -40.47 -2.45
CA ARG A 33 -8.95 -39.90 -1.99
C ARG A 33 -8.68 -39.07 -0.73
N GLN A 34 -9.06 -37.76 -0.76
CA GLN A 34 -9.02 -36.88 0.39
C GLN A 34 -10.41 -36.28 0.63
N GLY A 35 -11.12 -36.80 1.61
CA GLY A 35 -12.52 -36.45 1.87
C GLY A 35 -13.44 -36.83 0.71
N ASP A 36 -14.09 -35.82 0.12
CA ASP A 36 -15.00 -35.94 -1.02
C ASP A 36 -14.33 -35.71 -2.39
N GLN A 37 -13.01 -35.53 -2.40
CA GLN A 37 -12.23 -35.21 -3.59
C GLN A 37 -11.18 -36.29 -3.89
N TRP A 38 -10.87 -36.40 -5.17
CA TRP A 38 -9.74 -37.18 -5.68
C TRP A 38 -8.60 -36.26 -6.01
N VAL A 39 -7.41 -36.56 -5.51
CA VAL A 39 -6.24 -35.69 -5.56
C VAL A 39 -5.09 -36.38 -6.27
N ARG A 40 -4.43 -35.67 -7.15
CA ARG A 40 -3.14 -36.01 -7.73
C ARG A 40 -2.14 -34.90 -7.52
N THR A 41 -0.92 -35.23 -7.19
CA THR A 41 0.16 -34.27 -6.99
C THR A 41 1.21 -34.43 -8.08
N TYR A 42 1.51 -33.35 -8.75
CA TYR A 42 2.55 -33.29 -9.79
C TYR A 42 3.78 -32.62 -9.19
N TYR A 43 4.95 -33.20 -9.45
CA TYR A 43 6.24 -32.68 -9.01
C TYR A 43 7.11 -32.42 -10.21
N GLY A 44 7.99 -31.45 -10.12
CA GLY A 44 9.01 -31.24 -11.10
C GLY A 44 10.06 -30.24 -10.61
N SER A 45 11.17 -30.23 -11.33
CA SER A 45 12.28 -29.32 -11.04
C SER A 45 12.95 -28.87 -12.32
N ALA A 46 13.60 -27.72 -12.24
CA ALA A 46 14.46 -27.18 -13.29
C ALA A 46 15.71 -26.55 -12.66
N PRO A 47 16.79 -26.41 -13.41
CA PRO A 47 17.95 -25.66 -12.96
C PRO A 47 17.61 -24.26 -12.47
N ALA A 48 18.48 -23.69 -11.67
CA ALA A 48 18.35 -22.32 -11.17
C ALA A 48 18.08 -21.32 -12.32
N ALA A 49 17.09 -20.47 -12.12
CA ALA A 49 16.78 -19.37 -13.03
C ALA A 49 16.61 -18.09 -12.22
N PRO A 50 17.18 -16.96 -12.71
CA PRO A 50 17.11 -15.70 -11.97
C PRO A 50 15.71 -15.04 -12.01
N ARG A 51 14.87 -15.45 -12.97
CA ARG A 51 13.52 -14.89 -13.15
C ARG A 51 12.49 -15.99 -13.26
N LEU A 52 11.46 -15.92 -12.45
CA LEU A 52 10.39 -16.92 -12.39
C LEU A 52 9.03 -16.28 -12.63
N ARG A 53 8.26 -16.89 -13.53
CA ARG A 53 6.84 -16.56 -13.72
C ARG A 53 5.98 -17.75 -13.38
N VAL A 54 5.01 -17.57 -12.49
CA VAL A 54 4.02 -18.58 -12.12
C VAL A 54 2.65 -18.14 -12.63
N MET A 55 2.03 -18.97 -13.43
CA MET A 55 0.67 -18.79 -13.94
C MET A 55 -0.20 -19.93 -13.42
N ALA A 56 -1.15 -19.62 -12.56
CA ALA A 56 -1.98 -20.60 -11.87
C ALA A 56 -3.47 -20.23 -11.90
N HIS A 57 -4.29 -21.12 -11.36
CA HIS A 57 -5.75 -20.96 -11.28
C HIS A 57 -6.29 -21.23 -9.87
N GLY A 58 -5.47 -21.18 -8.86
CA GLY A 58 -5.79 -21.40 -7.45
C GLY A 58 -4.69 -20.83 -6.57
N PRO A 59 -4.65 -21.18 -5.29
CA PRO A 59 -3.67 -20.67 -4.36
C PRO A 59 -2.23 -20.99 -4.79
N VAL A 60 -1.33 -20.00 -4.57
CA VAL A 60 0.07 -20.10 -4.92
C VAL A 60 0.94 -19.76 -3.71
N THR A 61 1.90 -20.63 -3.41
CA THR A 61 2.97 -20.34 -2.45
C THR A 61 4.30 -20.31 -3.19
N LEU A 62 5.06 -19.22 -3.03
CA LEU A 62 6.40 -19.06 -3.60
C LEU A 62 7.40 -18.75 -2.48
N GLU A 63 8.38 -19.60 -2.30
CA GLU A 63 9.48 -19.41 -1.36
C GLU A 63 10.80 -19.29 -2.14
N GLY A 64 11.38 -18.09 -2.14
CA GLY A 64 12.68 -17.81 -2.75
C GLY A 64 13.83 -17.94 -1.75
N GLY A 65 15.03 -18.22 -2.25
CA GLY A 65 16.25 -18.34 -1.43
C GLY A 65 16.38 -19.61 -0.62
N VAL A 66 15.46 -20.59 -0.77
CA VAL A 66 15.38 -21.80 0.04
C VAL A 66 15.85 -23.08 -0.68
N SER A 67 16.11 -23.01 -1.97
CA SER A 67 16.48 -24.17 -2.79
C SER A 67 17.55 -23.77 -3.81
N PRO A 68 18.50 -24.65 -4.15
CA PRO A 68 19.48 -24.38 -5.22
C PRO A 68 18.86 -24.41 -6.62
N ASN A 69 17.74 -25.09 -6.79
CA ASN A 69 17.01 -25.26 -8.05
C ASN A 69 15.57 -24.78 -7.89
N VAL A 70 14.90 -24.50 -9.02
CA VAL A 70 13.45 -24.29 -9.00
C VAL A 70 12.77 -25.64 -8.92
N SER A 71 11.99 -25.88 -7.87
CA SER A 71 11.16 -27.08 -7.69
C SER A 71 9.72 -26.68 -7.46
N TYR A 72 8.80 -27.45 -7.99
CA TYR A 72 7.38 -27.22 -7.80
C TYR A 72 6.62 -28.47 -7.39
N GLN A 73 5.55 -28.22 -6.68
CA GLN A 73 4.50 -29.19 -6.35
C GLN A 73 3.15 -28.59 -6.73
N VAL A 74 2.43 -29.23 -7.63
CA VAL A 74 1.08 -28.81 -8.01
C VAL A 74 0.11 -29.91 -7.58
N LYS A 75 -0.75 -29.57 -6.62
CA LYS A 75 -1.80 -30.42 -6.12
C LYS A 75 -3.07 -30.10 -6.89
N VAL A 76 -3.64 -31.11 -7.55
CA VAL A 76 -4.86 -30.98 -8.35
C VAL A 76 -5.92 -31.87 -7.77
N SER A 77 -7.08 -31.34 -7.48
CA SER A 77 -8.20 -32.09 -6.92
C SER A 77 -9.46 -31.93 -7.79
N VAL A 78 -10.22 -33.00 -7.86
CA VAL A 78 -11.46 -33.07 -8.59
C VAL A 78 -12.52 -33.79 -7.75
N LYS A 79 -13.76 -33.30 -7.84
CA LYS A 79 -14.90 -33.91 -7.16
C LYS A 79 -15.67 -34.78 -8.14
N THR A 80 -15.50 -36.10 -8.00
CA THR A 80 -16.19 -37.11 -8.82
C THR A 80 -16.65 -38.31 -7.96
N ARG A 81 -17.59 -39.07 -8.49
CA ARG A 81 -18.13 -40.22 -7.76
C ARG A 81 -17.16 -41.42 -7.74
N THR A 82 -16.36 -41.58 -8.79
CA THR A 82 -15.48 -42.75 -8.96
C THR A 82 -14.04 -42.35 -9.24
N ALA A 83 -13.12 -43.23 -8.80
CA ALA A 83 -11.70 -43.04 -9.08
C ALA A 83 -11.38 -43.11 -10.58
N ALA A 84 -12.09 -43.90 -11.36
CA ALA A 84 -11.90 -44.04 -12.80
C ALA A 84 -12.27 -42.74 -13.56
N GLU A 85 -13.32 -42.04 -13.12
CA GLU A 85 -13.70 -40.73 -13.66
C GLU A 85 -12.70 -39.68 -13.29
N ALA A 86 -12.25 -39.65 -12.04
CA ALA A 86 -11.20 -38.75 -11.58
C ALA A 86 -9.91 -38.94 -12.38
N ALA A 87 -9.50 -40.18 -12.61
CA ALA A 87 -8.31 -40.49 -13.40
C ALA A 87 -8.40 -39.89 -14.80
N ARG A 88 -9.51 -40.10 -15.50
CA ARG A 88 -9.70 -39.55 -16.87
C ARG A 88 -9.60 -38.01 -16.93
N ILE A 89 -10.10 -37.33 -15.91
CA ILE A 89 -10.02 -35.85 -15.83
C ILE A 89 -8.59 -35.44 -15.52
N LEU A 90 -7.96 -36.04 -14.52
CA LEU A 90 -6.60 -35.69 -14.08
C LEU A 90 -5.53 -36.10 -15.10
N ASP A 91 -5.75 -37.11 -15.94
CA ASP A 91 -4.82 -37.50 -17.02
C ASP A 91 -4.71 -36.41 -18.14
N ARG A 92 -5.71 -35.55 -18.25
CA ARG A 92 -5.68 -34.42 -19.20
C ARG A 92 -5.00 -33.20 -18.64
N TYR A 93 -4.72 -33.18 -17.34
CA TYR A 93 -4.04 -32.06 -16.70
C TYR A 93 -2.54 -32.11 -16.93
N ALA A 94 -1.96 -31.03 -17.42
CA ALA A 94 -0.54 -30.96 -17.69
C ALA A 94 0.06 -29.69 -17.08
N VAL A 95 0.99 -29.85 -16.14
CA VAL A 95 1.85 -28.80 -15.65
C VAL A 95 3.01 -28.62 -16.63
N ARG A 96 3.30 -27.37 -16.98
CA ARG A 96 4.43 -27.05 -17.85
C ARG A 96 5.41 -26.14 -17.13
N LEU A 97 6.67 -26.53 -17.08
CA LEU A 97 7.76 -25.69 -16.64
C LEU A 97 8.74 -25.57 -17.80
N ALA A 98 8.85 -24.40 -18.40
CA ALA A 98 9.66 -24.19 -19.60
C ALA A 98 10.32 -22.82 -19.61
N PRO A 99 11.53 -22.71 -20.15
CA PRO A 99 12.17 -21.42 -20.38
C PRO A 99 11.46 -20.65 -21.50
N GLN A 100 11.20 -19.36 -21.25
CA GLN A 100 10.68 -18.41 -22.23
C GLN A 100 11.52 -17.12 -22.18
N GLY A 101 12.47 -17.00 -23.09
CA GLY A 101 13.46 -15.91 -23.05
C GLY A 101 14.28 -15.98 -21.75
N SER A 102 14.29 -14.89 -20.98
CA SER A 102 15.02 -14.80 -19.70
C SER A 102 14.21 -15.31 -18.50
N TRP A 103 13.00 -15.78 -18.71
CA TRP A 103 12.09 -16.26 -17.67
C TRP A 103 11.96 -17.77 -17.68
N LEU A 104 11.91 -18.38 -16.51
CA LEU A 104 11.40 -19.72 -16.34
C LEU A 104 9.90 -19.61 -16.02
N VAL A 105 9.05 -20.23 -16.84
CA VAL A 105 7.60 -20.10 -16.72
C VAL A 105 6.98 -21.42 -16.28
N LEU A 106 6.33 -21.38 -15.11
CA LEU A 106 5.49 -22.45 -14.60
C LEU A 106 4.03 -22.14 -14.94
N THR A 107 3.39 -23.04 -15.68
CA THR A 107 1.97 -22.92 -16.02
C THR A 107 1.21 -24.10 -15.42
N ALA A 108 0.27 -23.79 -14.53
CA ALA A 108 -0.68 -24.72 -13.93
C ALA A 108 -2.10 -24.30 -14.39
N PRO A 109 -2.61 -24.90 -15.49
CA PRO A 109 -3.84 -24.43 -16.12
C PRO A 109 -5.06 -24.63 -15.21
N GLY A 110 -6.09 -23.82 -15.43
CA GLY A 110 -7.40 -24.00 -14.82
C GLY A 110 -8.26 -25.04 -15.54
N GLY A 111 -9.42 -25.36 -14.96
CA GLY A 111 -10.38 -26.28 -15.52
C GLY A 111 -11.39 -26.72 -14.48
N PRO A 112 -12.02 -27.87 -14.63
CA PRO A 112 -12.99 -28.41 -13.67
C PRO A 112 -12.32 -29.01 -12.42
N PHE A 113 -11.18 -28.45 -12.01
CA PHE A 113 -10.37 -28.92 -10.87
C PHE A 113 -9.95 -27.74 -10.00
N LEU A 114 -9.74 -28.04 -8.73
CA LEU A 114 -9.07 -27.12 -7.82
C LEU A 114 -7.58 -27.39 -7.86
N THR A 115 -6.80 -26.33 -8.00
CA THR A 115 -5.33 -26.44 -8.05
C THR A 115 -4.71 -25.68 -6.89
N ALA A 116 -3.61 -26.19 -6.37
CA ALA A 116 -2.76 -25.48 -5.41
C ALA A 116 -1.31 -25.65 -5.85
N VAL A 117 -0.60 -24.56 -5.98
CA VAL A 117 0.77 -24.51 -6.50
C VAL A 117 1.73 -24.11 -5.39
N SER A 118 2.74 -24.92 -5.14
CA SER A 118 3.85 -24.57 -4.24
C SER A 118 5.16 -24.60 -5.02
N VAL A 119 5.93 -23.53 -4.94
CA VAL A 119 7.19 -23.37 -5.64
C VAL A 119 8.27 -22.99 -4.65
N LYS A 120 9.38 -23.72 -4.70
CA LYS A 120 10.62 -23.38 -4.00
C LYS A 120 11.67 -23.02 -5.04
N ALA A 121 12.33 -21.89 -4.85
CA ALA A 121 13.24 -21.34 -5.83
C ALA A 121 14.56 -20.89 -5.18
N PRO A 122 15.62 -20.73 -5.96
CA PRO A 122 16.82 -20.04 -5.51
C PRO A 122 16.55 -18.53 -5.33
N ARG A 123 17.58 -17.76 -5.11
CA ARG A 123 17.48 -16.31 -5.12
C ARG A 123 16.97 -15.81 -6.46
N LEU A 124 15.85 -15.08 -6.44
CA LEU A 124 15.18 -14.59 -7.64
C LEU A 124 15.43 -13.09 -7.80
N ALA A 125 16.00 -12.70 -8.93
CA ALA A 125 16.14 -11.29 -9.32
C ALA A 125 14.80 -10.67 -9.76
N ALA A 126 13.85 -11.48 -10.17
CA ALA A 126 12.47 -11.06 -10.40
C ALA A 126 11.50 -12.25 -10.30
N ALA A 127 10.32 -11.99 -9.77
CA ALA A 127 9.23 -12.95 -9.74
C ALA A 127 7.91 -12.30 -10.21
N THR A 128 7.12 -13.09 -10.95
CA THR A 128 5.76 -12.70 -11.33
C THR A 128 4.83 -13.86 -10.98
N VAL A 129 3.83 -13.61 -10.18
CA VAL A 129 2.79 -14.58 -9.83
C VAL A 129 1.45 -14.08 -10.33
N SER A 130 0.82 -14.86 -11.18
CA SER A 130 -0.53 -14.56 -11.69
C SER A 130 -1.45 -15.74 -11.42
N THR A 131 -2.53 -15.50 -10.71
CA THR A 131 -3.57 -16.51 -10.49
C THR A 131 -4.95 -15.92 -10.76
N SER A 132 -5.88 -16.74 -11.26
CA SER A 132 -7.26 -16.30 -11.50
C SER A 132 -8.03 -16.15 -10.20
N ASP A 133 -7.69 -16.94 -9.20
CA ASP A 133 -8.35 -16.96 -7.89
C ASP A 133 -7.44 -17.63 -6.86
N GLY A 134 -7.73 -17.38 -5.58
CA GLY A 134 -7.03 -18.01 -4.47
C GLY A 134 -5.95 -17.15 -3.82
N ALA A 135 -5.60 -17.54 -2.62
CA ALA A 135 -4.58 -16.86 -1.83
C ALA A 135 -3.19 -17.00 -2.45
N VAL A 136 -2.38 -15.94 -2.34
CA VAL A 136 -0.99 -15.95 -2.79
C VAL A 136 -0.08 -15.61 -1.61
N ASP A 137 0.87 -16.50 -1.33
CA ASP A 137 1.91 -16.32 -0.31
C ASP A 137 3.27 -16.30 -1.00
N VAL A 138 3.97 -15.17 -0.94
CA VAL A 138 5.30 -14.99 -1.54
C VAL A 138 6.29 -14.55 -0.48
N ARG A 139 7.39 -15.26 -0.38
CA ARG A 139 8.45 -14.95 0.60
C ARG A 139 9.83 -15.06 -0.03
N GLY A 140 10.71 -14.10 0.30
CA GLY A 140 12.13 -14.17 -0.02
C GLY A 140 12.44 -13.95 -1.51
N VAL A 141 12.04 -12.83 -2.09
CA VAL A 141 12.39 -12.40 -3.45
C VAL A 141 13.44 -11.30 -3.39
N ASP A 142 14.64 -11.56 -3.93
CA ASP A 142 15.77 -10.61 -3.86
C ASP A 142 15.66 -9.47 -4.89
N GLY A 143 14.68 -9.47 -5.76
CA GLY A 143 14.45 -8.46 -6.78
C GLY A 143 12.99 -8.04 -6.88
N ALA A 144 12.59 -7.60 -8.06
CA ALA A 144 11.24 -7.10 -8.29
C ALA A 144 10.17 -8.20 -8.20
N LEU A 145 9.06 -7.90 -7.55
CA LEU A 145 7.92 -8.79 -7.42
C LEU A 145 6.66 -8.17 -8.02
N VAL A 146 5.97 -8.95 -8.85
CA VAL A 146 4.64 -8.60 -9.35
C VAL A 146 3.67 -9.72 -9.00
N VAL A 147 2.59 -9.42 -8.29
CA VAL A 147 1.53 -10.38 -7.96
C VAL A 147 0.19 -9.86 -8.45
N VAL A 148 -0.50 -10.70 -9.21
CA VAL A 148 -1.86 -10.40 -9.69
C VAL A 148 -2.77 -11.58 -9.35
N THR A 149 -3.82 -11.34 -8.58
CA THR A 149 -4.87 -12.33 -8.31
C THR A 149 -6.26 -11.77 -8.62
N GLY A 150 -7.15 -12.63 -9.11
CA GLY A 150 -8.56 -12.29 -9.31
C GLY A 150 -9.37 -12.23 -8.01
N GLY A 151 -8.88 -12.84 -6.95
CA GLY A 151 -9.50 -12.86 -5.62
C GLY A 151 -8.62 -13.62 -4.64
N GLY A 152 -8.86 -13.43 -3.36
CA GLY A 152 -8.10 -14.10 -2.30
C GLY A 152 -7.07 -13.21 -1.63
N GLU A 153 -6.63 -13.66 -0.48
CA GLU A 153 -5.65 -12.95 0.33
C GLU A 153 -4.26 -12.95 -0.32
N LEU A 154 -3.56 -11.82 -0.19
CA LEU A 154 -2.15 -11.71 -0.56
C LEU A 154 -1.31 -11.58 0.70
N PHE A 155 -0.32 -12.45 0.83
CA PHE A 155 0.74 -12.33 1.82
C PHE A 155 2.09 -12.21 1.10
N VAL A 156 2.83 -11.14 1.40
CA VAL A 156 4.15 -10.89 0.81
C VAL A 156 5.12 -10.50 1.91
N ASP A 157 6.26 -11.17 1.96
CA ASP A 157 7.28 -10.88 2.95
C ASP A 157 8.70 -11.01 2.40
N ARG A 158 9.62 -10.15 2.84
CA ARG A 158 11.04 -10.12 2.46
C ARG A 158 11.25 -10.00 0.95
N VAL A 159 10.88 -8.85 0.40
CA VAL A 159 11.15 -8.46 -0.98
C VAL A 159 12.23 -7.36 -0.98
N SER A 160 13.34 -7.60 -1.68
CA SER A 160 14.44 -6.62 -1.71
C SER A 160 14.29 -5.58 -2.81
N GLY A 161 13.49 -5.83 -3.83
CA GLY A 161 13.19 -4.89 -4.91
C GLY A 161 11.82 -4.26 -4.81
N ASP A 162 11.38 -3.64 -5.89
CA ASP A 162 10.05 -3.05 -5.99
C ASP A 162 8.97 -4.12 -6.03
N CYS A 163 7.86 -3.82 -5.38
CA CYS A 163 6.75 -4.74 -5.21
C CYS A 163 5.45 -4.15 -5.76
N LYS A 164 4.80 -4.86 -6.71
CA LYS A 164 3.50 -4.50 -7.26
C LYS A 164 2.48 -5.59 -6.98
N LEU A 165 1.43 -5.24 -6.26
CA LEU A 165 0.40 -6.15 -5.79
C LEU A 165 -0.97 -5.70 -6.26
N PHE A 166 -1.69 -6.62 -6.88
CA PHE A 166 -3.06 -6.37 -7.31
C PHE A 166 -3.96 -7.54 -6.93
N THR A 167 -5.05 -7.25 -6.24
CA THR A 167 -6.16 -8.20 -6.00
C THR A 167 -7.51 -7.52 -6.25
N ARG A 168 -8.48 -8.23 -6.82
CA ARG A 168 -9.85 -7.70 -6.95
C ARG A 168 -10.62 -7.69 -5.64
N GLY A 169 -10.26 -8.56 -4.73
CA GLY A 169 -10.90 -8.63 -3.42
C GLY A 169 -10.12 -9.57 -2.52
N GLY A 170 -9.93 -9.22 -1.31
CA GLY A 170 -9.13 -9.97 -0.35
C GLY A 170 -8.13 -9.07 0.35
N ASP A 171 -7.82 -9.44 1.55
CA ASP A 171 -6.87 -8.71 2.37
C ASP A 171 -5.46 -8.83 1.82
N VAL A 172 -4.71 -7.75 1.93
CA VAL A 172 -3.30 -7.73 1.57
C VAL A 172 -2.46 -7.49 2.83
N ARG A 173 -1.51 -8.37 3.08
CA ARG A 173 -0.54 -8.25 4.16
C ARG A 173 0.85 -8.22 3.58
N VAL A 174 1.57 -7.14 3.81
CA VAL A 174 2.95 -6.95 3.38
C VAL A 174 3.83 -6.84 4.63
N GLY A 175 4.82 -7.72 4.76
CA GLY A 175 5.79 -7.68 5.84
C GLY A 175 6.87 -6.64 5.56
N GLN A 176 7.92 -7.03 4.86
CA GLN A 176 9.09 -6.19 4.59
C GLN A 176 9.36 -6.05 3.10
N VAL A 177 9.50 -4.80 2.63
CA VAL A 177 9.89 -4.45 1.25
C VAL A 177 11.02 -3.42 1.33
N GLU A 178 12.17 -3.72 0.71
CA GLU A 178 13.31 -2.81 0.68
C GLU A 178 13.22 -1.77 -0.46
N GLY A 179 12.45 -2.06 -1.50
CA GLY A 179 12.10 -1.14 -2.60
C GLY A 179 10.83 -0.37 -2.34
N SER A 180 10.18 0.07 -3.41
CA SER A 180 8.87 0.73 -3.38
C SER A 180 7.72 -0.28 -3.44
N LEU A 181 6.58 0.08 -2.87
CA LEU A 181 5.37 -0.73 -2.85
C LEU A 181 4.22 -0.03 -3.59
N ASP A 182 3.67 -0.70 -4.60
CA ASP A 182 2.42 -0.32 -5.26
C ASP A 182 1.39 -1.43 -5.01
N CYS A 183 0.37 -1.15 -4.20
CA CYS A 183 -0.60 -2.13 -3.75
C CYS A 183 -2.03 -1.66 -3.99
N THR A 184 -2.78 -2.42 -4.76
CA THR A 184 -4.20 -2.15 -5.02
C THR A 184 -5.06 -3.36 -4.68
N SER A 185 -6.08 -3.14 -3.83
CA SER A 185 -7.14 -4.12 -3.54
C SER A 185 -8.51 -3.58 -3.94
N GLY A 186 -9.38 -4.44 -4.50
CA GLY A 186 -10.76 -4.04 -4.81
C GLY A 186 -11.63 -3.81 -3.57
N ALA A 187 -11.45 -4.56 -2.50
CA ALA A 187 -12.32 -4.46 -1.32
C ALA A 187 -11.62 -4.75 0.03
N GLY A 188 -10.49 -5.46 0.02
CA GLY A 188 -9.83 -5.93 1.24
C GLY A 188 -9.05 -4.86 1.99
N ARG A 189 -8.74 -5.16 3.23
CA ARG A 189 -7.83 -4.38 4.05
C ARG A 189 -6.40 -4.50 3.52
N ILE A 190 -5.67 -3.39 3.51
CA ILE A 190 -4.25 -3.37 3.20
C ILE A 190 -3.48 -3.10 4.50
N THR A 191 -2.62 -4.05 4.89
CA THR A 191 -1.75 -3.92 6.06
C THR A 191 -0.30 -4.02 5.61
N VAL A 192 0.47 -2.98 5.89
CA VAL A 192 1.87 -2.85 5.50
C VAL A 192 2.75 -2.72 6.75
N GLY A 193 3.74 -3.58 6.86
CA GLY A 193 4.75 -3.51 7.91
C GLY A 193 5.79 -2.44 7.61
N THR A 194 6.88 -2.82 6.97
CA THR A 194 8.00 -1.91 6.66
C THR A 194 8.25 -1.83 5.15
N VAL A 195 8.28 -0.60 4.63
CA VAL A 195 8.69 -0.29 3.25
C VAL A 195 9.78 0.76 3.31
N ARG A 196 10.93 0.53 2.68
CA ARG A 196 12.01 1.54 2.67
C ARG A 196 11.79 2.63 1.63
N GLY A 197 11.22 2.29 0.49
CA GLY A 197 10.90 3.22 -0.58
C GLY A 197 9.56 3.94 -0.36
N GLU A 198 8.97 4.38 -1.46
CA GLU A 198 7.62 4.95 -1.54
C GLU A 198 6.56 3.87 -1.39
N ALA A 199 5.42 4.21 -0.79
CA ALA A 199 4.24 3.35 -0.73
C ALA A 199 3.02 4.01 -1.39
N VAL A 200 2.46 3.35 -2.40
CA VAL A 200 1.18 3.70 -3.04
C VAL A 200 0.17 2.61 -2.70
N LEU A 201 -0.85 2.96 -1.92
CA LEU A 201 -1.81 2.03 -1.35
C LEU A 201 -3.23 2.45 -1.72
N ALA A 202 -3.96 1.58 -2.40
CA ALA A 202 -5.33 1.88 -2.82
C ALA A 202 -6.27 0.72 -2.54
N THR A 203 -7.43 1.02 -1.97
CA THR A 203 -8.54 0.06 -1.81
C THR A 203 -9.88 0.74 -2.00
N GLU A 204 -10.90 0.01 -2.43
CA GLU A 204 -12.25 0.56 -2.57
C GLU A 204 -13.00 0.59 -1.23
N GLY A 205 -12.86 -0.44 -0.40
CA GLY A 205 -13.70 -0.59 0.79
C GLY A 205 -12.98 -0.85 2.11
N GLY A 206 -11.74 -1.34 2.08
CA GLY A 206 -10.99 -1.74 3.27
C GLY A 206 -10.24 -0.59 3.94
N ASP A 207 -9.78 -0.86 5.16
CA ASP A 207 -8.86 0.02 5.84
C ASP A 207 -7.44 -0.11 5.26
N ILE A 208 -6.68 0.97 5.34
CA ILE A 208 -5.26 0.99 5.02
C ILE A 208 -4.47 1.25 6.30
N VAL A 209 -3.57 0.35 6.64
CA VAL A 209 -2.69 0.48 7.81
C VAL A 209 -1.24 0.32 7.35
N ALA A 210 -0.42 1.34 7.57
CA ALA A 210 1.02 1.30 7.29
C ALA A 210 1.80 1.63 8.57
N THR A 211 2.72 0.72 8.95
CA THR A 211 3.50 0.86 10.18
C THR A 211 4.70 1.77 9.98
N GLU A 212 5.53 1.48 8.98
CA GLU A 212 6.72 2.28 8.72
C GLU A 212 7.03 2.33 7.22
N VAL A 213 7.06 3.54 6.66
CA VAL A 213 7.45 3.79 5.28
C VAL A 213 8.60 4.80 5.27
N GLY A 214 9.73 4.43 4.69
CA GLY A 214 10.93 5.30 4.63
C GLY A 214 10.80 6.47 3.67
N GLY A 215 9.97 6.35 2.65
CA GLY A 215 9.67 7.37 1.65
C GLY A 215 8.31 8.04 1.83
N PRO A 216 7.81 8.71 0.78
CA PRO A 216 6.46 9.25 0.75
C PRO A 216 5.39 8.14 0.74
N VAL A 217 4.19 8.51 1.22
CA VAL A 217 3.02 7.62 1.25
C VAL A 217 1.87 8.28 0.50
N ARG A 218 1.26 7.52 -0.41
CA ARG A 218 -0.04 7.87 -0.99
C ARG A 218 -1.03 6.77 -0.63
N ALA A 219 -2.03 7.09 0.18
CA ALA A 219 -3.05 6.15 0.63
C ALA A 219 -4.44 6.63 0.23
N GLN A 220 -5.18 5.78 -0.45
CA GLN A 220 -6.53 6.10 -0.90
C GLN A 220 -7.50 4.95 -0.62
N THR A 221 -8.61 5.27 0.02
CA THR A 221 -9.73 4.35 0.20
C THR A 221 -11.05 5.07 -0.04
N ARG A 222 -12.09 4.35 -0.48
CA ARG A 222 -13.40 4.98 -0.67
C ARG A 222 -14.20 5.02 0.63
N ALA A 223 -14.09 4.00 1.47
CA ALA A 223 -14.93 3.90 2.67
C ALA A 223 -14.18 3.57 3.96
N GLY A 224 -12.99 3.00 3.90
CA GLY A 224 -12.22 2.58 5.07
C GLY A 224 -11.44 3.70 5.75
N GLY A 225 -10.88 3.40 6.90
CA GLY A 225 -9.93 4.28 7.59
C GLY A 225 -8.51 4.16 7.02
N ILE A 226 -7.73 5.22 7.22
CA ILE A 226 -6.30 5.26 6.88
C ILE A 226 -5.52 5.52 8.17
N HIS A 227 -4.58 4.63 8.49
CA HIS A 227 -3.66 4.82 9.61
C HIS A 227 -2.22 4.63 9.13
N ILE A 228 -1.43 5.68 9.24
CA ILE A 228 -0.01 5.69 8.92
C ILE A 228 0.76 6.06 10.18
N ALA A 229 1.48 5.08 10.75
CA ALA A 229 2.18 5.33 12.01
C ALA A 229 3.45 6.16 11.76
N LYS A 230 4.24 5.84 10.72
CA LYS A 230 5.46 6.60 10.43
C LYS A 230 5.73 6.69 8.92
N ALA A 231 5.93 7.91 8.43
CA ALA A 231 6.37 8.18 7.06
C ALA A 231 7.65 9.03 7.04
N GLY A 232 8.63 8.60 6.28
CA GLY A 232 9.89 9.33 6.09
C GLY A 232 9.79 10.49 5.12
N GLY A 233 8.71 10.57 4.35
CA GLY A 233 8.41 11.62 3.39
C GLY A 233 7.05 12.28 3.61
N ALA A 234 6.53 12.89 2.55
CA ALA A 234 5.18 13.45 2.54
C ALA A 234 4.11 12.35 2.55
N VAL A 235 2.95 12.66 3.12
CA VAL A 235 1.79 11.76 3.16
C VAL A 235 0.62 12.41 2.43
N THR A 236 0.04 11.70 1.47
CA THR A 236 -1.25 12.06 0.87
C THR A 236 -2.26 10.98 1.24
N ALA A 237 -3.27 11.34 2.03
CA ALA A 237 -4.31 10.44 2.51
C ALA A 237 -5.68 10.91 2.07
N THR A 238 -6.43 10.06 1.36
CA THR A 238 -7.77 10.40 0.85
C THR A 238 -8.75 9.30 1.21
N THR A 239 -9.83 9.65 1.90
CA THR A 239 -10.94 8.72 2.17
C THR A 239 -12.29 9.38 2.01
N GLY A 240 -13.29 8.61 1.56
CA GLY A 240 -14.68 9.08 1.50
C GLY A 240 -15.42 8.97 2.83
N GLY A 241 -15.03 8.09 3.75
CA GLY A 241 -15.85 7.86 4.92
C GLY A 241 -15.18 7.40 6.22
N GLY A 242 -13.89 7.20 6.21
CA GLY A 242 -13.17 6.68 7.38
C GLY A 242 -12.37 7.73 8.14
N ARG A 243 -11.77 7.30 9.22
CA ARG A 243 -10.81 8.12 9.97
C ARG A 243 -9.47 8.17 9.22
N ILE A 244 -8.84 9.35 9.20
CA ILE A 244 -7.43 9.48 8.82
C ILE A 244 -6.60 9.72 10.07
N VAL A 245 -5.59 8.90 10.30
CA VAL A 245 -4.62 9.05 11.38
C VAL A 245 -3.23 8.97 10.79
N VAL A 246 -2.44 10.01 11.01
CA VAL A 246 -1.01 10.04 10.70
C VAL A 246 -0.28 10.36 12.00
N ASP A 247 0.43 9.38 12.57
CA ASP A 247 1.10 9.60 13.86
C ASP A 247 2.35 10.48 13.67
N ALA A 248 3.17 10.19 12.65
CA ALA A 248 4.34 11.01 12.33
C ALA A 248 4.68 10.98 10.83
N ALA A 249 4.94 12.15 10.26
CA ALA A 249 5.47 12.31 8.91
C ALA A 249 6.62 13.32 8.90
N ASN A 250 7.72 12.99 8.23
CA ASN A 250 8.84 13.94 8.06
C ASN A 250 8.53 15.02 7.00
N GLY A 251 7.54 14.79 6.14
CA GLY A 251 7.08 15.73 5.12
C GLY A 251 5.74 16.36 5.47
N VAL A 252 5.16 17.04 4.49
CA VAL A 252 3.81 17.62 4.58
C VAL A 252 2.77 16.51 4.52
N VAL A 253 1.72 16.63 5.34
CA VAL A 253 0.55 15.76 5.30
C VAL A 253 -0.58 16.47 4.56
N ILE A 254 -1.04 15.85 3.47
CA ILE A 254 -2.22 16.29 2.69
C ILE A 254 -3.34 15.29 2.99
N ALA A 255 -4.41 15.74 3.63
CA ALA A 255 -5.52 14.90 4.04
C ALA A 255 -6.85 15.40 3.44
N HIS A 256 -7.50 14.56 2.65
CA HIS A 256 -8.84 14.82 2.13
C HIS A 256 -9.84 13.80 2.68
N ASN A 257 -10.83 14.29 3.42
CA ASN A 257 -11.82 13.43 4.05
C ASN A 257 -13.24 13.98 3.82
N MET A 258 -14.15 13.14 3.35
CA MET A 258 -15.56 13.56 3.25
C MET A 258 -16.28 13.39 4.61
N ALA A 259 -16.02 12.29 5.34
CA ALA A 259 -16.64 12.05 6.63
C ALA A 259 -15.72 11.28 7.58
N GLY A 260 -15.63 11.73 8.81
CA GLY A 260 -14.80 11.11 9.83
C GLY A 260 -13.66 12.01 10.30
N PRO A 261 -13.07 11.73 11.45
CA PRO A 261 -12.06 12.56 12.06
C PRO A 261 -10.70 12.42 11.34
N VAL A 262 -9.97 13.54 11.28
CA VAL A 262 -8.57 13.59 10.84
C VAL A 262 -7.68 13.90 12.04
N GLN A 263 -6.66 13.09 12.24
CA GLN A 263 -5.68 13.29 13.30
C GLN A 263 -4.27 13.23 12.70
N VAL A 264 -3.48 14.29 12.94
CA VAL A 264 -2.07 14.35 12.57
C VAL A 264 -1.26 14.61 13.84
N GLY A 265 -0.42 13.66 14.23
CA GLY A 265 0.40 13.76 15.44
C GLY A 265 1.61 14.68 15.26
N ALA A 266 2.41 14.45 14.22
CA ALA A 266 3.56 15.27 13.88
C ALA A 266 3.76 15.35 12.37
N ALA A 267 4.06 16.56 11.84
CA ALA A 267 4.35 16.75 10.42
C ALA A 267 5.18 18.02 10.18
N ALA A 268 5.83 18.10 9.03
CA ALA A 268 6.52 19.32 8.59
C ALA A 268 5.53 20.43 8.17
N GLY A 269 4.30 20.09 7.84
CA GLY A 269 3.18 20.97 7.52
C GLY A 269 1.93 20.15 7.29
N VAL A 270 0.76 20.79 7.28
CA VAL A 270 -0.53 20.11 7.06
C VAL A 270 -1.39 20.90 6.10
N GLU A 271 -1.94 20.20 5.11
CA GLU A 271 -3.05 20.65 4.28
C GLU A 271 -4.21 19.67 4.50
N CYS A 272 -5.32 20.14 5.05
CA CYS A 272 -6.44 19.29 5.40
C CYS A 272 -7.76 19.88 4.97
N GLU A 273 -8.49 19.13 4.16
CA GLU A 273 -9.87 19.46 3.78
C GLU A 273 -10.79 18.34 4.26
N SER A 274 -11.77 18.72 5.09
CA SER A 274 -12.80 17.82 5.60
C SER A 274 -14.20 18.37 5.33
N SER A 275 -15.12 17.55 4.87
CA SER A 275 -16.52 17.99 4.78
C SER A 275 -17.25 17.80 6.11
N ALA A 276 -17.08 16.64 6.75
CA ALA A 276 -17.72 16.39 8.05
C ALA A 276 -16.78 15.57 8.95
N GLY A 277 -16.23 16.21 9.94
CA GLY A 277 -15.34 15.56 10.90
C GLY A 277 -14.40 16.53 11.58
N GLY A 278 -14.10 16.26 12.84
CA GLY A 278 -13.14 17.07 13.60
C GLY A 278 -11.71 16.85 13.12
N VAL A 279 -10.92 17.90 13.16
CA VAL A 279 -9.49 17.85 12.82
C VAL A 279 -8.65 18.09 14.08
N ARG A 280 -7.73 17.19 14.36
CA ARG A 280 -6.79 17.32 15.47
C ARG A 280 -5.35 17.33 14.97
N LEU A 281 -4.65 18.40 15.25
CA LEU A 281 -3.26 18.61 14.88
C LEU A 281 -2.40 18.69 16.14
N GLY A 282 -1.33 17.90 16.15
CA GLY A 282 -0.34 17.91 17.21
C GLY A 282 0.88 18.78 16.85
N ASN A 283 2.07 18.21 16.89
CA ASN A 283 3.33 18.89 16.65
C ASN A 283 3.57 19.17 15.15
N ILE A 284 3.03 20.28 14.63
CA ILE A 284 3.22 20.70 13.24
C ILE A 284 4.32 21.78 13.19
N LEU A 285 5.39 21.49 12.45
CA LEU A 285 6.58 22.34 12.39
C LEU A 285 6.46 23.52 11.42
N GLY A 286 5.57 23.45 10.43
CA GLY A 286 5.42 24.43 9.36
C GLY A 286 4.00 25.02 9.28
N SER A 287 3.55 25.26 8.04
CA SER A 287 2.23 25.82 7.78
C SER A 287 1.11 24.82 8.02
N MET A 288 -0.02 25.33 8.47
CA MET A 288 -1.28 24.60 8.59
C MET A 288 -2.33 25.28 7.71
N GLN A 289 -2.80 24.57 6.68
CA GLN A 289 -3.93 24.99 5.85
C GLN A 289 -5.07 24.01 6.10
N VAL A 290 -6.00 24.36 6.96
CA VAL A 290 -7.02 23.42 7.45
C VAL A 290 -8.40 24.01 7.29
N SER A 291 -9.27 23.29 6.59
CA SER A 291 -10.68 23.65 6.46
C SER A 291 -11.59 22.47 6.76
N THR A 292 -12.67 22.72 7.48
CA THR A 292 -13.76 21.78 7.67
C THR A 292 -15.10 22.48 7.50
N MET A 293 -16.07 21.82 6.85
CA MET A 293 -17.41 22.39 6.76
C MET A 293 -18.20 22.17 8.06
N MET A 294 -18.13 20.95 8.61
CA MET A 294 -18.78 20.58 9.87
C MET A 294 -17.81 19.83 10.76
N GLY A 295 -17.32 20.46 11.79
CA GLY A 295 -16.43 19.81 12.75
C GLY A 295 -15.50 20.78 13.46
N SER A 296 -15.09 20.41 14.65
CA SER A 296 -14.18 21.22 15.45
C SER A 296 -12.74 21.01 15.04
N ILE A 297 -11.94 22.07 15.13
CA ILE A 297 -10.50 22.02 14.89
C ILE A 297 -9.78 22.21 16.22
N LEU A 298 -8.88 21.30 16.56
CA LEU A 298 -7.94 21.46 17.67
C LEU A 298 -6.52 21.47 17.10
N ALA A 299 -5.86 22.61 17.18
CA ALA A 299 -4.47 22.79 16.78
C ALA A 299 -3.58 23.06 18.00
N ASP A 300 -2.58 22.21 18.18
CA ASP A 300 -1.59 22.33 19.24
C ASP A 300 -0.25 22.72 18.64
N LEU A 301 0.25 23.93 18.98
CA LEU A 301 1.46 24.50 18.42
C LEU A 301 2.74 24.03 19.16
N LEU A 302 2.76 22.79 19.57
CA LEU A 302 3.88 22.17 20.32
C LEU A 302 5.23 22.29 19.59
N GLY A 303 6.05 23.24 19.99
CA GLY A 303 7.48 23.23 19.70
C GLY A 303 7.91 23.51 18.26
N GLY A 304 7.01 23.97 17.40
CA GLY A 304 7.33 24.29 16.03
C GLY A 304 7.85 25.72 15.83
N LYS A 305 8.50 25.95 14.72
CA LYS A 305 8.60 27.28 14.13
C LYS A 305 7.36 27.44 13.24
N PRO A 306 6.25 27.98 13.74
CA PRO A 306 5.05 28.10 12.94
C PRO A 306 5.35 28.92 11.70
N ALA A 307 4.73 28.58 10.59
CA ALA A 307 4.66 29.41 9.40
C ALA A 307 3.26 30.00 9.27
N ASP A 308 3.06 30.90 8.33
CA ASP A 308 1.74 31.47 8.06
C ASP A 308 0.72 30.34 7.86
N SER A 309 -0.36 30.41 8.65
CA SER A 309 -1.32 29.33 8.76
C SER A 309 -2.76 29.80 8.69
N PHE A 310 -3.65 28.95 8.22
CA PHE A 310 -5.06 29.23 8.09
C PHE A 310 -5.89 28.06 8.63
N LEU A 311 -6.79 28.33 9.58
CA LEU A 311 -7.73 27.38 10.15
C LEU A 311 -9.15 27.88 9.94
N ALA A 312 -10.00 27.11 9.29
CA ALA A 312 -11.38 27.50 9.00
C ALA A 312 -12.38 26.39 9.38
N SER A 313 -13.45 26.75 10.05
CA SER A 313 -14.59 25.88 10.29
C SER A 313 -15.91 26.56 9.91
N GLY A 314 -16.74 25.86 9.15
CA GLY A 314 -18.11 26.32 8.88
C GLY A 314 -18.99 26.18 10.12
N ASP A 315 -19.09 24.97 10.65
CA ASP A 315 -19.87 24.66 11.85
C ASP A 315 -19.04 23.81 12.82
N GLY A 316 -18.52 24.45 13.84
CA GLY A 316 -17.70 23.82 14.88
C GLY A 316 -16.70 24.77 15.51
N ASP A 317 -16.28 24.44 16.71
CA ASP A 317 -15.34 25.25 17.46
C ASP A 317 -13.91 25.08 16.95
N ILE A 318 -13.14 26.16 17.00
CA ILE A 318 -11.70 26.12 16.72
C ILE A 318 -10.94 26.41 18.01
N THR A 319 -10.15 25.47 18.47
CA THR A 319 -9.28 25.65 19.63
C THR A 319 -7.83 25.63 19.20
N VAL A 320 -7.10 26.68 19.54
CA VAL A 320 -5.66 26.77 19.34
C VAL A 320 -4.97 26.80 20.69
N LEU A 321 -4.04 25.87 20.92
CA LEU A 321 -3.21 25.81 22.11
C LEU A 321 -1.82 26.37 21.78
N ILE A 322 -1.43 27.45 22.44
CA ILE A 322 -0.17 28.16 22.17
C ILE A 322 0.74 28.04 23.37
N PRO A 323 1.89 27.38 23.27
CA PRO A 323 2.87 27.30 24.34
C PRO A 323 3.60 28.64 24.51
N SER A 324 4.17 28.85 25.67
CA SER A 324 4.81 30.14 26.04
C SER A 324 6.06 30.49 25.21
N ASN A 325 6.68 29.52 24.57
CA ASN A 325 7.88 29.66 23.73
C ASN A 325 7.57 29.88 22.25
N VAL A 326 6.30 29.91 21.84
CA VAL A 326 5.88 30.13 20.43
C VAL A 326 5.25 31.51 20.29
N GLY A 327 5.86 32.35 19.45
CA GLY A 327 5.35 33.67 19.06
C GLY A 327 4.58 33.60 17.75
N VAL A 328 3.38 34.17 17.72
CA VAL A 328 2.52 34.26 16.53
C VAL A 328 1.74 35.59 16.51
N ASN A 329 1.39 36.04 15.33
CA ASN A 329 0.40 37.09 15.14
C ASN A 329 -0.95 36.45 14.83
N ILE A 330 -1.94 36.67 15.66
CA ILE A 330 -3.26 36.09 15.49
C ILE A 330 -4.18 37.10 14.79
N ARG A 331 -4.98 36.58 13.86
CA ARG A 331 -6.15 37.24 13.30
C ARG A 331 -7.30 36.23 13.29
N ALA A 332 -8.19 36.38 14.25
CA ALA A 332 -9.37 35.50 14.40
C ALA A 332 -10.62 36.30 13.97
N GLU A 333 -11.42 35.72 13.12
CA GLU A 333 -12.65 36.26 12.57
C GLU A 333 -13.81 35.29 12.77
N SER A 334 -14.94 35.77 13.28
CA SER A 334 -16.17 34.99 13.41
C SER A 334 -17.35 35.76 12.90
N GLU A 335 -18.23 35.14 12.11
CA GLU A 335 -19.48 35.75 11.70
C GLU A 335 -20.39 36.06 12.90
N MET A 336 -21.18 37.12 12.80
CA MET A 336 -21.97 37.61 13.90
C MET A 336 -23.15 36.66 14.21
N GLY A 337 -23.20 36.15 15.44
CA GLY A 337 -24.38 35.65 16.08
C GLY A 337 -24.81 36.60 17.22
N ASP A 338 -25.84 36.23 17.96
CA ASP A 338 -26.42 37.09 19.00
C ASP A 338 -25.50 37.43 20.19
N THR A 339 -24.29 36.89 20.27
CA THR A 339 -23.38 37.06 21.40
C THR A 339 -21.97 37.41 20.98
N ILE A 340 -21.35 38.40 21.60
CA ILE A 340 -19.94 38.86 21.44
C ILE A 340 -18.93 37.76 21.89
N ARG A 341 -19.37 36.67 22.53
CA ARG A 341 -18.51 35.62 23.13
C ARG A 341 -18.07 34.54 22.14
N ARG A 342 -18.08 34.81 20.85
CA ARG A 342 -17.61 33.82 19.84
C ARG A 342 -16.09 33.74 19.68
N ILE A 343 -15.35 34.69 20.25
CA ILE A 343 -13.89 34.60 20.34
C ILE A 343 -13.49 34.75 21.81
N VAL A 344 -12.85 33.75 22.35
CA VAL A 344 -12.38 33.70 23.74
C VAL A 344 -10.88 33.55 23.73
N SER A 345 -10.15 34.56 24.22
CA SER A 345 -8.70 34.58 24.29
C SER A 345 -8.23 34.63 25.75
N GLU A 346 -7.27 33.78 26.10
CA GLU A 346 -6.54 33.85 27.38
C GLU A 346 -5.35 34.84 27.32
N PHE A 347 -5.13 35.47 26.17
CA PHE A 347 -4.04 36.44 25.97
C PHE A 347 -4.55 37.88 26.02
N PRO A 348 -4.13 38.68 27.02
CA PRO A 348 -4.60 40.07 27.17
C PRO A 348 -4.27 40.98 25.99
N GLY A 349 -3.22 40.64 25.22
CA GLY A 349 -2.78 41.39 24.03
C GLY A 349 -3.65 41.19 22.79
N ILE A 350 -4.73 40.39 22.87
CA ILE A 350 -5.63 40.15 21.75
C ILE A 350 -7.02 40.72 22.12
N PRO A 351 -7.30 42.01 21.85
CA PRO A 351 -8.60 42.58 22.10
C PRO A 351 -9.63 42.05 21.11
N VAL A 352 -10.81 41.65 21.63
CA VAL A 352 -11.95 41.25 20.80
C VAL A 352 -12.78 42.50 20.48
N ARG A 353 -13.00 42.75 19.20
CA ARG A 353 -13.72 43.92 18.70
C ARG A 353 -14.80 43.52 17.71
N ARG A 354 -15.84 44.34 17.62
CA ARG A 354 -16.86 44.21 16.57
C ARG A 354 -16.46 45.09 15.39
N GLN A 355 -16.43 44.53 14.21
CA GLN A 355 -16.13 45.24 12.95
C GLN A 355 -17.22 44.93 11.92
N GLY A 356 -18.18 45.83 11.78
CA GLY A 356 -19.36 45.61 10.92
C GLY A 356 -20.21 44.43 11.40
N ASN A 357 -20.31 43.42 10.56
CA ASN A 357 -21.04 42.16 10.84
C ASN A 357 -20.17 41.05 11.36
N GLU A 358 -18.92 41.29 11.69
CA GLU A 358 -17.97 40.30 12.18
C GLU A 358 -17.43 40.66 13.56
N ILE A 359 -17.01 39.63 14.27
CA ILE A 359 -16.25 39.73 15.52
C ILE A 359 -14.79 39.42 15.14
N VAL A 360 -13.90 40.33 15.43
CA VAL A 360 -12.47 40.22 15.07
C VAL A 360 -11.63 40.33 16.35
N ALA A 361 -10.64 39.45 16.45
CA ALA A 361 -9.62 39.51 17.48
C ALA A 361 -8.23 39.46 16.81
N GLU A 362 -7.44 40.51 17.00
CA GLU A 362 -6.14 40.67 16.34
C GLU A 362 -5.09 41.16 17.32
N GLY A 363 -3.90 40.51 17.27
CA GLY A 363 -2.78 40.93 18.09
C GLY A 363 -1.65 39.92 18.16
N PRO A 364 -0.49 40.36 18.68
CA PRO A 364 0.67 39.49 18.89
C PRO A 364 0.52 38.62 20.17
N VAL A 365 0.98 37.38 20.08
CA VAL A 365 1.16 36.47 21.20
C VAL A 365 2.63 36.17 21.38
N ASN A 366 3.13 36.21 22.60
CA ASN A 366 4.51 35.91 22.98
C ASN A 366 5.57 36.63 22.12
N GLY A 367 5.33 37.93 21.85
CA GLY A 367 6.26 38.76 21.03
C GLY A 367 5.96 38.82 19.53
N GLY A 368 4.92 38.13 19.08
CA GLY A 368 4.54 38.05 17.66
C GLY A 368 5.36 37.07 16.84
N GLY A 369 5.03 36.94 15.56
CA GLY A 369 5.65 35.99 14.65
C GLY A 369 4.83 35.81 13.37
N PRO A 370 4.85 34.62 12.75
CA PRO A 370 4.03 34.31 11.58
C PRO A 370 2.53 34.53 11.83
N LEU A 371 1.79 34.78 10.76
CA LEU A 371 0.35 35.00 10.84
C LEU A 371 -0.43 33.70 11.00
N LEU A 372 -1.21 33.63 12.06
CA LEU A 372 -2.22 32.57 12.24
C LEU A 372 -3.62 33.17 12.03
N ARG A 373 -4.20 32.93 10.85
CA ARG A 373 -5.56 33.33 10.53
C ARG A 373 -6.54 32.21 10.94
N ILE A 374 -7.59 32.58 11.68
CA ILE A 374 -8.60 31.66 12.17
C ILE A 374 -9.97 32.20 11.78
N SER A 375 -10.78 31.40 11.11
CA SER A 375 -12.13 31.79 10.66
C SER A 375 -13.17 30.77 11.09
N ALA A 376 -14.21 31.22 11.78
CA ALA A 376 -15.35 30.37 12.14
C ALA A 376 -16.67 31.04 11.73
N THR A 377 -17.49 30.35 10.93
CA THR A 377 -18.82 30.87 10.55
C THR A 377 -19.82 30.64 11.69
N GLN A 378 -19.96 29.41 12.14
CA GLN A 378 -20.82 29.05 13.28
C GLN A 378 -19.98 28.26 14.28
N GLY A 379 -19.63 28.84 15.39
CA GLY A 379 -18.80 28.21 16.41
C GLY A 379 -17.98 29.22 17.18
N THR A 380 -17.28 28.75 18.18
CA THR A 380 -16.45 29.60 19.06
C THR A 380 -14.99 29.35 18.76
N ILE A 381 -14.22 30.43 18.65
CA ILE A 381 -12.76 30.38 18.55
C ILE A 381 -12.15 30.53 19.94
N PHE A 382 -11.44 29.52 20.39
CA PHE A 382 -10.70 29.53 21.65
C PHE A 382 -9.21 29.66 21.39
N ILE A 383 -8.59 30.71 21.91
CA ILE A 383 -7.16 30.94 21.87
C ILE A 383 -6.63 30.76 23.30
N LYS A 384 -6.02 29.61 23.57
CA LYS A 384 -5.68 29.18 24.92
C LYS A 384 -4.18 29.01 25.09
N ARG A 385 -3.73 29.19 26.32
CA ARG A 385 -2.36 28.83 26.70
C ARG A 385 -2.24 27.32 26.86
N GLN A 386 -1.20 26.77 26.31
CA GLN A 386 -0.84 25.40 26.63
C GLN A 386 -0.26 25.36 28.04
N ARG A 387 -0.78 24.48 28.88
CA ARG A 387 -0.31 24.27 30.26
C ARG A 387 0.73 23.17 30.35
#